data_b5021b3251c81b98d299a8e8d6d0d6a8
#
_entry.id   b5021b3251c81b98d299a8e8d6d0d6a8
#
_cell.length_a   1.000
_cell.length_b   1.000
_cell.length_c   1.000
_cell.angle_alpha   90.00
_cell.angle_beta   90.00
_cell.angle_gamma   90.00
#
_symmetry.space_group_name_H-M   'P 1'
#
loop_
_entity.id
_entity.type
_entity.pdbx_description
1 polymer ?
#
loop_
_entity_poly.entity_id
_entity_poly.type
_entity_poly.pdbx_seq_one_letter_code
_entity_poly.pdbx_strand_id
1 'polypeptide(L)'
;MIVSGGEALVDLVPAESTVDLLAPRLGGGPYNVALASARLGVPTAFLSRISTDRFGDALVERLEASNVDTSLLQRGPEPTTLAVVALDENSSARYSFYTEGTADRLVTDPGPLPGHTTALSLGTLGMVLEPGASAYEAVLRRESERGVLTALDPNIRADMITDAVAYRARFASWLPYVRLLKLSMDDAEWLAEGAGVLEAAKGWLDAGVEAVVLTKGGDGLSVVTADGEVASAPTVPVDVVDTIGAGDTVQAALLAWLVQQDTQRPSDLEPADWGQALGYAARAAAITVSRSGAEPPTADELAQFL
;
A
#
# COMPACT_ATOMS: atom_id res chain seq x y z
N MET A 1 -13.41 1.83 10.58
CA MET A 1 -13.04 0.73 9.65
C MET A 1 -12.12 1.27 8.57
N ILE A 2 -11.04 0.57 8.26
CA ILE A 2 -10.19 0.85 7.10
C ILE A 2 -10.75 0.12 5.88
N VAL A 3 -10.80 0.77 4.71
CA VAL A 3 -10.99 0.10 3.42
C VAL A 3 -9.69 0.20 2.64
N SER A 4 -9.11 -0.93 2.25
CA SER A 4 -7.99 -0.97 1.31
C SER A 4 -8.50 -1.38 -0.06
N GLY A 5 -8.11 -0.68 -1.11
CA GLY A 5 -8.57 -0.95 -2.47
C GLY A 5 -7.43 -1.01 -3.48
N GLY A 6 -7.46 -1.99 -4.35
CA GLY A 6 -6.47 -2.19 -5.40
C GLY A 6 -6.32 -3.64 -5.83
N GLU A 7 -5.16 -3.98 -6.36
CA GLU A 7 -4.87 -5.31 -6.89
C GLU A 7 -4.71 -6.38 -5.80
N ALA A 8 -5.08 -7.60 -6.20
CA ALA A 8 -4.74 -8.84 -5.50
C ALA A 8 -4.19 -9.81 -6.55
N LEU A 9 -2.96 -10.26 -6.37
CA LEU A 9 -2.21 -10.99 -7.38
C LEU A 9 -1.40 -12.14 -6.77
N VAL A 10 -0.77 -12.91 -7.64
CA VAL A 10 0.16 -13.96 -7.23
C VAL A 10 1.55 -13.68 -7.79
N ASP A 11 2.51 -13.52 -6.90
CA ASP A 11 3.92 -13.48 -7.25
C ASP A 11 4.42 -14.92 -7.45
N LEU A 12 4.94 -15.20 -8.64
CA LEU A 12 5.64 -16.45 -8.94
C LEU A 12 7.13 -16.23 -8.72
N VAL A 13 7.62 -16.66 -7.57
CA VAL A 13 9.02 -16.46 -7.17
C VAL A 13 9.85 -17.73 -7.39
N PRO A 14 11.15 -17.64 -7.71
CA PRO A 14 12.02 -18.82 -7.78
C PRO A 14 11.96 -19.63 -6.47
N ALA A 15 11.63 -20.91 -6.56
CA ALA A 15 11.50 -21.79 -5.40
C ALA A 15 12.85 -22.24 -4.82
N GLU A 16 13.85 -22.31 -5.68
CA GLU A 16 15.26 -22.58 -5.35
C GLU A 16 16.04 -21.76 -6.36
N SER A 17 17.18 -21.33 -6.21
CA SER A 17 18.00 -20.45 -7.07
C SER A 17 17.93 -20.74 -8.60
N THR A 18 16.84 -21.36 -9.06
CA THR A 18 16.57 -21.74 -10.44
C THR A 18 15.21 -21.21 -10.90
N VAL A 19 15.11 -20.82 -12.18
CA VAL A 19 13.83 -20.42 -12.83
C VAL A 19 12.95 -21.62 -13.21
N ASP A 20 13.43 -22.85 -13.00
CA ASP A 20 12.72 -24.05 -13.42
C ASP A 20 11.55 -24.40 -12.49
N LEU A 21 11.57 -23.89 -11.25
CA LEU A 21 10.51 -24.06 -10.27
C LEU A 21 10.11 -22.70 -9.69
N LEU A 22 8.86 -22.32 -9.87
CA LEU A 22 8.28 -21.11 -9.31
C LEU A 22 7.29 -21.47 -8.19
N ALA A 23 7.44 -20.84 -7.05
CA ALA A 23 6.50 -20.95 -5.93
C ALA A 23 5.51 -19.77 -5.96
N PRO A 24 4.19 -20.03 -5.91
CA PRO A 24 3.21 -18.97 -5.82
C PRO A 24 3.21 -18.33 -4.43
N ARG A 25 3.19 -17.00 -4.39
CA ARG A 25 3.03 -16.19 -3.19
C ARG A 25 1.85 -15.24 -3.40
N LEU A 26 0.89 -15.29 -2.49
CA LEU A 26 -0.27 -14.39 -2.52
C LEU A 26 0.17 -12.99 -2.12
N GLY A 27 -0.17 -11.97 -2.91
CA GLY A 27 0.32 -10.62 -2.74
C GLY A 27 -0.53 -9.55 -3.44
N GLY A 28 0.09 -8.41 -3.64
CA GLY A 28 -0.51 -7.15 -4.09
C GLY A 28 -0.38 -6.10 -2.99
N GLY A 29 0.07 -4.89 -3.31
CA GLY A 29 0.29 -3.85 -2.29
C GLY A 29 -0.97 -3.60 -1.45
N PRO A 30 -2.10 -3.21 -2.03
CA PRO A 30 -3.35 -2.97 -1.30
C PRO A 30 -3.91 -4.22 -0.59
N TYR A 31 -3.70 -5.41 -1.16
CA TYR A 31 -4.06 -6.67 -0.51
C TYR A 31 -3.25 -6.90 0.78
N ASN A 32 -1.94 -6.64 0.74
CA ASN A 32 -1.06 -6.72 1.90
C ASN A 32 -1.42 -5.67 2.97
N VAL A 33 -1.80 -4.45 2.55
CA VAL A 33 -2.30 -3.40 3.47
C VAL A 33 -3.57 -3.87 4.18
N ALA A 34 -4.51 -4.50 3.47
CA ALA A 34 -5.73 -5.03 4.10
C ALA A 34 -5.42 -6.09 5.14
N LEU A 35 -4.56 -7.07 4.81
CA LEU A 35 -4.12 -8.11 5.75
C LEU A 35 -3.44 -7.52 6.98
N ALA A 36 -2.49 -6.60 6.76
CA ALA A 36 -1.73 -5.99 7.84
C ALA A 36 -2.63 -5.18 8.78
N SER A 37 -3.53 -4.35 8.23
CA SER A 37 -4.45 -3.55 9.03
C SER A 37 -5.38 -4.40 9.91
N ALA A 38 -5.93 -5.48 9.34
CA ALA A 38 -6.79 -6.40 10.07
C ALA A 38 -6.03 -7.15 11.18
N ARG A 39 -4.83 -7.65 10.90
CA ARG A 39 -3.95 -8.32 11.87
C ARG A 39 -3.52 -7.36 13.00
N LEU A 40 -3.38 -6.07 12.73
CA LEU A 40 -3.13 -5.03 13.73
C LEU A 40 -4.38 -4.64 14.55
N GLY A 41 -5.48 -5.39 14.38
CA GLY A 41 -6.68 -5.27 15.21
C GLY A 41 -7.65 -4.17 14.78
N VAL A 42 -7.50 -3.60 13.58
CA VAL A 42 -8.46 -2.62 13.06
C VAL A 42 -9.47 -3.30 12.13
N PRO A 43 -10.79 -3.10 12.33
CA PRO A 43 -11.79 -3.58 11.37
C PRO A 43 -11.44 -3.11 9.97
N THR A 44 -11.26 -4.05 9.03
CA THR A 44 -10.76 -3.76 7.69
C THR A 44 -11.58 -4.49 6.64
N ALA A 45 -11.93 -3.81 5.55
CA ALA A 45 -12.51 -4.39 4.36
C ALA A 45 -11.57 -4.25 3.16
N PHE A 46 -11.67 -5.19 2.22
CA PHE A 46 -10.91 -5.14 0.98
C PHE A 46 -11.82 -4.90 -0.22
N LEU A 47 -11.54 -3.82 -0.96
CA LEU A 47 -12.24 -3.44 -2.19
C LEU A 47 -11.41 -3.86 -3.40
N SER A 48 -11.87 -4.86 -4.12
CA SER A 48 -11.22 -5.35 -5.34
C SER A 48 -12.17 -6.24 -6.15
N ARG A 49 -11.75 -6.64 -7.34
CA ARG A 49 -12.33 -7.76 -8.06
C ARG A 49 -11.35 -8.92 -8.06
N ILE A 50 -11.78 -10.08 -7.58
CA ILE A 50 -10.94 -11.28 -7.46
C ILE A 50 -11.49 -12.39 -8.34
N SER A 51 -10.61 -13.11 -9.03
CA SER A 51 -10.93 -14.26 -9.87
C SER A 51 -11.65 -15.37 -9.09
N THR A 52 -12.49 -16.12 -9.78
CA THR A 52 -13.07 -17.39 -9.27
C THR A 52 -12.17 -18.59 -9.59
N ASP A 53 -10.93 -18.38 -10.04
CA ASP A 53 -9.94 -19.44 -10.20
C ASP A 53 -9.34 -19.85 -8.85
N ARG A 54 -8.50 -20.90 -8.86
CA ARG A 54 -7.89 -21.44 -7.64
C ARG A 54 -7.03 -20.41 -6.88
N PHE A 55 -6.35 -19.51 -7.60
CA PHE A 55 -5.56 -18.47 -6.94
C PHE A 55 -6.45 -17.42 -6.31
N GLY A 56 -7.52 -17.02 -7.00
CA GLY A 56 -8.51 -16.11 -6.45
C GLY A 56 -9.20 -16.66 -5.20
N ASP A 57 -9.51 -17.95 -5.17
CA ASP A 57 -10.07 -18.59 -3.97
C ASP A 57 -9.06 -18.58 -2.81
N ALA A 58 -7.79 -18.89 -3.07
CA ALA A 58 -6.74 -18.82 -2.04
C ALA A 58 -6.51 -17.39 -1.51
N LEU A 59 -6.60 -16.37 -2.38
CA LEU A 59 -6.54 -14.97 -1.95
C LEU A 59 -7.69 -14.63 -1.00
N VAL A 60 -8.91 -15.04 -1.31
CA VAL A 60 -10.08 -14.80 -0.45
C VAL A 60 -9.96 -15.55 0.87
N GLU A 61 -9.59 -16.82 0.85
CA GLU A 61 -9.39 -17.63 2.07
C GLU A 61 -8.37 -16.98 3.03
N ARG A 62 -7.27 -16.39 2.51
CA ARG A 62 -6.27 -15.72 3.35
C ARG A 62 -6.80 -14.40 3.94
N LEU A 63 -7.62 -13.64 3.19
CA LEU A 63 -8.29 -12.44 3.72
C LEU A 63 -9.22 -12.82 4.89
N GLU A 64 -10.08 -13.81 4.69
CA GLU A 64 -11.02 -14.30 5.69
C GLU A 64 -10.32 -14.84 6.93
N ALA A 65 -9.23 -15.63 6.75
CA ALA A 65 -8.40 -16.13 7.85
C ALA A 65 -7.72 -15.01 8.65
N SER A 66 -7.57 -13.83 8.07
CA SER A 66 -7.04 -12.63 8.74
C SER A 66 -8.16 -11.67 9.22
N ASN A 67 -9.42 -12.10 9.21
CA ASN A 67 -10.60 -11.32 9.60
C ASN A 67 -10.81 -10.03 8.76
N VAL A 68 -10.42 -10.04 7.48
CA VAL A 68 -10.75 -8.96 6.54
C VAL A 68 -12.19 -9.16 6.05
N ASP A 69 -12.99 -8.10 6.10
CA ASP A 69 -14.34 -8.09 5.53
C ASP A 69 -14.26 -8.16 4.00
N THR A 70 -14.84 -9.21 3.44
CA THR A 70 -14.86 -9.50 1.99
C THR A 70 -16.13 -9.00 1.30
N SER A 71 -17.00 -8.27 1.99
CA SER A 71 -18.30 -7.80 1.45
C SER A 71 -18.16 -6.80 0.28
N LEU A 72 -17.00 -6.15 0.14
CA LEU A 72 -16.68 -5.24 -0.98
C LEU A 72 -15.97 -5.95 -2.14
N LEU A 73 -15.75 -7.27 -2.05
CA LEU A 73 -15.16 -8.02 -3.14
C LEU A 73 -16.16 -8.27 -4.26
N GLN A 74 -15.72 -8.01 -5.48
CA GLN A 74 -16.37 -8.46 -6.70
C GLN A 74 -15.71 -9.76 -7.15
N ARG A 75 -16.48 -10.72 -7.63
CA ARG A 75 -15.95 -12.00 -8.14
C ARG A 75 -16.24 -12.14 -9.62
N GLY A 76 -15.30 -12.70 -10.37
CA GLY A 76 -15.45 -12.89 -11.80
C GLY A 76 -14.60 -14.04 -12.36
N PRO A 77 -14.94 -14.52 -13.57
CA PRO A 77 -14.24 -15.64 -14.20
C PRO A 77 -12.91 -15.26 -14.85
N GLU A 78 -12.58 -13.97 -14.87
CA GLU A 78 -11.33 -13.49 -15.42
C GLU A 78 -10.16 -14.04 -14.59
N PRO A 79 -8.96 -14.33 -15.18
CA PRO A 79 -7.87 -14.94 -14.47
C PRO A 79 -7.29 -14.01 -13.38
N THR A 80 -6.66 -14.60 -12.37
CA THR A 80 -5.86 -13.87 -11.38
C THR A 80 -4.65 -13.25 -12.05
N THR A 81 -4.32 -12.01 -11.68
CA THR A 81 -3.08 -11.33 -12.09
C THR A 81 -1.86 -12.09 -11.57
N LEU A 82 -0.85 -12.26 -12.42
CA LEU A 82 0.41 -12.89 -12.07
C LEU A 82 1.57 -11.90 -12.22
N ALA A 83 2.49 -11.92 -11.27
CA ALA A 83 3.78 -11.27 -11.37
C ALA A 83 4.88 -12.34 -11.33
N VAL A 84 5.63 -12.49 -12.41
CA VAL A 84 6.77 -13.43 -12.45
C VAL A 84 8.03 -12.69 -12.02
N VAL A 85 8.67 -13.20 -10.97
CA VAL A 85 9.91 -12.65 -10.44
C VAL A 85 11.08 -13.40 -11.03
N ALA A 86 11.97 -12.68 -11.68
CA ALA A 86 13.28 -13.18 -12.13
C ALA A 86 14.38 -12.43 -11.39
N LEU A 87 15.45 -13.10 -11.04
CA LEU A 87 16.66 -12.46 -10.52
C LEU A 87 17.59 -12.12 -11.69
N ASP A 88 18.05 -10.88 -11.74
CA ASP A 88 19.09 -10.50 -12.70
C ASP A 88 20.49 -10.98 -12.25
N GLU A 89 21.53 -10.68 -13.05
CA GLU A 89 22.92 -11.08 -12.77
C GLU A 89 23.47 -10.53 -11.44
N ASN A 90 22.82 -9.47 -10.90
CA ASN A 90 23.17 -8.83 -9.62
C ASN A 90 22.28 -9.30 -8.47
N SER A 91 21.47 -10.35 -8.68
CA SER A 91 20.43 -10.82 -7.73
C SER A 91 19.34 -9.79 -7.42
N SER A 92 19.14 -8.80 -8.28
CA SER A 92 18.04 -7.85 -8.17
C SER A 92 16.77 -8.43 -8.79
N ALA A 93 15.64 -8.26 -8.09
CA ALA A 93 14.36 -8.77 -8.58
C ALA A 93 13.84 -7.94 -9.77
N ARG A 94 13.53 -8.63 -10.86
CA ARG A 94 12.82 -8.08 -12.02
C ARG A 94 11.45 -8.71 -12.10
N TYR A 95 10.44 -7.87 -12.30
CA TYR A 95 9.05 -8.29 -12.36
C TYR A 95 8.53 -8.25 -13.80
N SER A 96 7.85 -9.32 -14.19
CA SER A 96 7.06 -9.36 -15.43
C SER A 96 5.60 -9.55 -15.05
N PHE A 97 4.78 -8.53 -15.29
CA PHE A 97 3.36 -8.55 -14.92
C PHE A 97 2.49 -9.04 -16.07
N TYR A 98 1.60 -9.97 -15.77
CA TYR A 98 0.57 -10.50 -16.66
C TYR A 98 -0.79 -9.99 -16.18
N THR A 99 -1.18 -8.82 -16.69
CA THR A 99 -2.35 -8.06 -16.23
C THR A 99 -3.46 -7.97 -17.27
N GLU A 100 -3.25 -8.45 -18.50
CA GLU A 100 -4.23 -8.28 -19.56
C GLU A 100 -5.44 -9.18 -19.34
N GLY A 101 -6.62 -8.56 -19.22
CA GLY A 101 -7.88 -9.27 -19.00
C GLY A 101 -8.02 -9.93 -17.63
N THR A 102 -7.21 -9.53 -16.64
CA THR A 102 -7.27 -10.08 -15.27
C THR A 102 -8.37 -9.45 -14.43
N ALA A 103 -8.79 -10.15 -13.37
CA ALA A 103 -9.96 -9.80 -12.59
C ALA A 103 -9.81 -8.44 -11.86
N ASP A 104 -8.71 -8.22 -11.16
CA ASP A 104 -8.46 -7.03 -10.34
C ASP A 104 -8.48 -5.73 -11.14
N ARG A 105 -8.03 -5.79 -12.39
CA ARG A 105 -8.09 -4.69 -13.35
C ARG A 105 -9.53 -4.29 -13.72
N LEU A 106 -10.49 -5.20 -13.57
CA LEU A 106 -11.89 -5.03 -14.00
C LEU A 106 -12.82 -4.67 -12.82
N VAL A 107 -12.28 -4.23 -11.70
CA VAL A 107 -13.09 -3.71 -10.61
C VAL A 107 -13.97 -2.56 -11.09
N THR A 108 -15.19 -2.50 -10.58
CA THR A 108 -16.12 -1.40 -10.85
C THR A 108 -16.40 -0.61 -9.58
N ASP A 109 -16.78 0.64 -9.72
CA ASP A 109 -17.14 1.49 -8.58
C ASP A 109 -18.30 0.85 -7.77
N PRO A 110 -18.09 0.54 -6.47
CA PRO A 110 -19.12 -0.07 -5.64
C PRO A 110 -20.21 0.93 -5.17
N GLY A 111 -20.10 2.19 -5.53
CA GLY A 111 -20.86 3.27 -4.92
C GLY A 111 -20.27 3.73 -3.57
N PRO A 112 -21.05 4.40 -2.71
CA PRO A 112 -20.59 4.88 -1.42
C PRO A 112 -20.10 3.72 -0.53
N LEU A 113 -18.92 3.89 0.08
CA LEU A 113 -18.42 2.92 1.07
C LEU A 113 -19.29 2.91 2.34
N PRO A 114 -19.23 1.85 3.16
CA PRO A 114 -19.98 1.76 4.40
C PRO A 114 -19.83 3.02 5.27
N GLY A 115 -20.92 3.45 5.91
CA GLY A 115 -20.98 4.72 6.67
C GLY A 115 -19.99 4.81 7.84
N HIS A 116 -19.48 3.68 8.32
CA HIS A 116 -18.48 3.58 9.38
C HIS A 116 -17.04 3.46 8.85
N THR A 117 -16.81 3.69 7.56
CA THR A 117 -15.46 3.80 6.99
C THR A 117 -14.80 5.06 7.51
N THR A 118 -13.65 4.93 8.15
CA THR A 118 -12.85 6.03 8.72
C THR A 118 -11.58 6.30 7.93
N ALA A 119 -11.05 5.29 7.22
CA ALA A 119 -9.89 5.45 6.36
C ALA A 119 -10.04 4.65 5.06
N LEU A 120 -9.48 5.20 3.98
CA LEU A 120 -9.35 4.57 2.66
C LEU A 120 -7.89 4.57 2.25
N SER A 121 -7.35 3.39 1.90
CA SER A 121 -6.01 3.23 1.35
C SER A 121 -6.08 2.75 -0.09
N LEU A 122 -5.44 3.46 -1.00
CA LEU A 122 -5.33 3.11 -2.42
C LEU A 122 -3.86 3.16 -2.86
N GLY A 123 -3.56 2.52 -3.98
CA GLY A 123 -2.22 2.63 -4.57
C GLY A 123 -1.88 1.57 -5.60
N THR A 124 -0.62 1.51 -5.93
CA THR A 124 0.04 0.52 -6.80
C THR A 124 -0.65 0.36 -8.16
N LEU A 125 -0.76 -0.86 -8.67
CA LEU A 125 -1.35 -1.17 -9.98
C LEU A 125 -2.84 -0.82 -10.06
N GLY A 126 -3.56 -0.83 -8.92
CA GLY A 126 -4.95 -0.42 -8.84
C GLY A 126 -5.18 1.02 -9.33
N MET A 127 -4.20 1.91 -9.14
CA MET A 127 -4.27 3.31 -9.60
C MET A 127 -3.66 3.53 -11.01
N VAL A 128 -3.13 2.47 -11.64
CA VAL A 128 -2.48 2.52 -12.96
C VAL A 128 -3.35 1.89 -14.04
N LEU A 129 -3.89 0.69 -13.75
CA LEU A 129 -4.49 -0.18 -14.75
C LEU A 129 -5.97 0.13 -14.99
N GLU A 130 -6.29 0.62 -16.18
CA GLU A 130 -7.68 0.84 -16.61
C GLU A 130 -8.38 -0.49 -16.98
N PRO A 131 -9.71 -0.59 -16.77
CA PRO A 131 -10.63 0.46 -16.32
C PRO A 131 -10.72 0.63 -14.79
N GLY A 132 -10.11 -0.26 -14.00
CA GLY A 132 -10.16 -0.24 -12.53
C GLY A 132 -9.62 1.04 -11.92
N ALA A 133 -8.56 1.61 -12.51
CA ALA A 133 -7.95 2.84 -12.00
C ALA A 133 -8.95 4.02 -11.97
N SER A 134 -9.82 4.13 -12.99
CA SER A 134 -10.89 5.13 -12.99
C SER A 134 -11.94 4.87 -11.91
N ALA A 135 -12.24 3.61 -11.58
CA ALA A 135 -13.15 3.26 -10.50
C ALA A 135 -12.57 3.65 -9.13
N TYR A 136 -11.30 3.33 -8.86
CA TYR A 136 -10.64 3.74 -7.61
C TYR A 136 -10.51 5.25 -7.48
N GLU A 137 -10.24 5.97 -8.58
CA GLU A 137 -10.23 7.43 -8.57
C GLU A 137 -11.59 8.02 -8.20
N ALA A 138 -12.69 7.47 -8.70
CA ALA A 138 -14.04 7.89 -8.33
C ALA A 138 -14.31 7.66 -6.83
N VAL A 139 -13.88 6.51 -6.30
CA VAL A 139 -13.97 6.21 -4.86
C VAL A 139 -13.13 7.19 -4.04
N LEU A 140 -11.87 7.46 -4.43
CA LEU A 140 -10.99 8.42 -3.76
C LEU A 140 -11.64 9.78 -3.60
N ARG A 141 -12.14 10.36 -4.70
CA ARG A 141 -12.78 11.67 -4.71
C ARG A 141 -14.00 11.71 -3.79
N ARG A 142 -14.89 10.74 -3.95
CA ARG A 142 -16.13 10.65 -3.16
C ARG A 142 -15.87 10.52 -1.66
N GLU A 143 -14.95 9.64 -1.28
CA GLU A 143 -14.69 9.39 0.14
C GLU A 143 -13.89 10.54 0.79
N SER A 144 -13.02 11.21 0.04
CA SER A 144 -12.38 12.45 0.49
C SER A 144 -13.40 13.55 0.77
N GLU A 145 -14.39 13.75 -0.11
CA GLU A 145 -15.50 14.70 0.08
C GLU A 145 -16.37 14.35 1.29
N ARG A 146 -16.47 13.06 1.66
CA ARG A 146 -17.16 12.60 2.87
C ARG A 146 -16.34 12.81 4.15
N GLY A 147 -15.10 13.27 4.04
CA GLY A 147 -14.21 13.50 5.19
C GLY A 147 -13.46 12.26 5.67
N VAL A 148 -13.51 11.14 4.93
CA VAL A 148 -12.72 9.94 5.23
C VAL A 148 -11.23 10.25 5.13
N LEU A 149 -10.41 9.71 6.03
CA LEU A 149 -8.96 9.76 5.93
C LEU A 149 -8.50 8.98 4.69
N THR A 150 -8.10 9.70 3.64
CA THR A 150 -7.64 9.10 2.39
C THR A 150 -6.12 9.00 2.39
N ALA A 151 -5.60 7.81 2.11
CA ALA A 151 -4.19 7.53 2.02
C ALA A 151 -3.83 6.95 0.65
N LEU A 152 -2.70 7.37 0.11
CA LEU A 152 -2.18 6.89 -1.16
C LEU A 152 -0.74 6.40 -0.99
N ASP A 153 -0.47 5.20 -1.50
CA ASP A 153 0.88 4.68 -1.72
C ASP A 153 1.02 4.40 -3.22
N PRO A 154 1.60 5.30 -4.02
CA PRO A 154 1.76 5.07 -5.45
C PRO A 154 2.54 3.81 -5.77
N ASN A 155 3.54 3.49 -4.96
CA ASN A 155 4.35 2.26 -5.04
C ASN A 155 4.71 1.95 -6.49
N ILE A 156 5.43 2.89 -7.10
CA ILE A 156 5.64 3.02 -8.55
C ILE A 156 6.19 1.73 -9.16
N ARG A 157 5.56 1.29 -10.21
CA ARG A 157 6.03 0.22 -11.10
C ARG A 157 6.29 0.83 -12.47
N ALA A 158 7.45 1.46 -12.64
CA ALA A 158 7.78 2.25 -13.83
C ALA A 158 7.56 1.47 -15.13
N ASP A 159 7.85 0.17 -15.13
CA ASP A 159 7.67 -0.72 -16.31
C ASP A 159 6.20 -0.92 -16.70
N MET A 160 5.25 -0.62 -15.77
CA MET A 160 3.82 -0.69 -16.04
C MET A 160 3.22 0.66 -16.45
N ILE A 161 4.00 1.73 -16.39
CA ILE A 161 3.58 3.09 -16.74
C ILE A 161 4.10 3.42 -18.13
N THR A 162 3.24 3.27 -19.13
CA THR A 162 3.60 3.49 -20.55
C THR A 162 3.82 4.95 -20.91
N ASP A 163 3.20 5.88 -20.19
CA ASP A 163 3.34 7.33 -20.35
C ASP A 163 3.56 7.98 -18.98
N ALA A 164 4.82 8.23 -18.66
CA ALA A 164 5.22 8.80 -17.38
C ALA A 164 4.68 10.24 -17.18
N VAL A 165 4.58 11.02 -18.26
CA VAL A 165 4.06 12.40 -18.19
C VAL A 165 2.57 12.38 -17.88
N ALA A 166 1.80 11.54 -18.57
CA ALA A 166 0.37 11.38 -18.31
C ALA A 166 0.12 10.84 -16.90
N TYR A 167 0.92 9.87 -16.42
CA TYR A 167 0.79 9.35 -15.07
C TYR A 167 1.04 10.43 -14.01
N ARG A 168 2.13 11.22 -14.13
CA ARG A 168 2.42 12.30 -13.18
C ARG A 168 1.34 13.38 -13.17
N ALA A 169 0.77 13.71 -14.34
CA ALA A 169 -0.35 14.63 -14.42
C ALA A 169 -1.59 14.06 -13.70
N ARG A 170 -1.85 12.76 -13.85
CA ARG A 170 -2.94 12.07 -13.16
C ARG A 170 -2.67 12.00 -11.64
N PHE A 171 -1.46 11.64 -11.23
CA PHE A 171 -1.05 11.67 -9.82
C PHE A 171 -1.28 13.06 -9.20
N ALA A 172 -0.84 14.12 -9.87
CA ALA A 172 -1.06 15.49 -9.39
C ALA A 172 -2.57 15.82 -9.24
N SER A 173 -3.44 15.25 -10.07
CA SER A 173 -4.89 15.44 -9.97
C SER A 173 -5.54 14.73 -8.77
N TRP A 174 -4.87 13.76 -8.15
CA TRP A 174 -5.32 13.05 -6.95
C TRP A 174 -4.97 13.79 -5.66
N LEU A 175 -3.87 14.57 -5.65
CA LEU A 175 -3.31 15.19 -4.43
C LEU A 175 -4.33 16.00 -3.62
N PRO A 176 -5.27 16.76 -4.22
CA PRO A 176 -6.31 17.48 -3.46
C PRO A 176 -7.27 16.58 -2.67
N TYR A 177 -7.28 15.27 -2.99
CA TYR A 177 -8.14 14.27 -2.36
C TYR A 177 -7.38 13.32 -1.45
N VAL A 178 -6.06 13.48 -1.31
CA VAL A 178 -5.18 12.61 -0.52
C VAL A 178 -4.73 13.36 0.73
N ARG A 179 -5.01 12.82 1.91
CA ARG A 179 -4.55 13.41 3.18
C ARG A 179 -3.20 12.87 3.61
N LEU A 180 -2.99 11.55 3.45
CA LEU A 180 -1.72 10.90 3.78
C LEU A 180 -1.10 10.32 2.50
N LEU A 181 0.06 10.83 2.10
CA LEU A 181 0.85 10.31 1.00
C LEU A 181 2.06 9.58 1.56
N LYS A 182 2.18 8.27 1.31
CA LYS A 182 3.36 7.49 1.69
C LYS A 182 4.11 7.09 0.42
N LEU A 183 5.43 7.25 0.43
CA LEU A 183 6.31 6.99 -0.70
C LEU A 183 7.60 6.30 -0.22
N SER A 184 8.17 5.44 -1.04
CA SER A 184 9.61 5.14 -0.93
C SER A 184 10.44 6.33 -1.45
N MET A 185 11.72 6.38 -1.12
CA MET A 185 12.62 7.38 -1.70
C MET A 185 12.68 7.27 -3.22
N ASP A 186 12.73 6.03 -3.75
CA ASP A 186 12.75 5.78 -5.20
C ASP A 186 11.47 6.29 -5.89
N ASP A 187 10.29 6.04 -5.28
CA ASP A 187 9.02 6.56 -5.81
C ASP A 187 9.00 8.09 -5.79
N ALA A 188 9.48 8.69 -4.69
CA ALA A 188 9.52 10.13 -4.53
C ALA A 188 10.46 10.78 -5.56
N GLU A 189 11.64 10.20 -5.80
CA GLU A 189 12.59 10.65 -6.82
C GLU A 189 12.00 10.52 -8.23
N TRP A 190 11.32 9.41 -8.53
CA TRP A 190 10.67 9.19 -9.82
C TRP A 190 9.56 10.22 -10.10
N LEU A 191 8.78 10.55 -9.08
CA LEU A 191 7.69 11.56 -9.17
C LEU A 191 8.24 12.99 -9.20
N ALA A 192 9.36 13.25 -8.56
CA ALA A 192 9.98 14.59 -8.48
C ALA A 192 10.65 15.06 -9.78
N GLU A 193 10.89 14.18 -10.76
CA GLU A 193 11.51 14.51 -12.08
C GLU A 193 12.82 15.30 -11.97
N GLY A 194 13.65 14.99 -10.98
CA GLY A 194 14.94 15.67 -10.78
C GLY A 194 14.86 16.90 -9.89
N ALA A 195 13.69 17.30 -9.39
CA ALA A 195 13.59 18.18 -8.23
C ALA A 195 14.05 17.41 -6.97
N GLY A 196 14.51 18.12 -5.96
CA GLY A 196 14.83 17.47 -4.67
C GLY A 196 13.54 16.91 -4.03
N VAL A 197 13.65 15.71 -3.41
CA VAL A 197 12.48 15.04 -2.79
C VAL A 197 11.75 15.95 -1.79
N LEU A 198 12.47 16.71 -0.97
CA LEU A 198 11.86 17.64 0.00
C LEU A 198 11.17 18.83 -0.68
N GLU A 199 11.65 19.28 -1.83
CA GLU A 199 10.99 20.33 -2.62
C GLU A 199 9.71 19.77 -3.26
N ALA A 200 9.77 18.57 -3.83
CA ALA A 200 8.59 17.90 -4.37
C ALA A 200 7.54 17.64 -3.27
N ALA A 201 7.96 17.18 -2.08
CA ALA A 201 7.06 16.96 -0.95
C ALA A 201 6.32 18.26 -0.55
N LYS A 202 6.99 19.41 -0.53
CA LYS A 202 6.33 20.70 -0.31
C LYS A 202 5.29 21.01 -1.40
N GLY A 203 5.62 20.75 -2.67
CA GLY A 203 4.66 20.92 -3.76
C GLY A 203 3.43 20.01 -3.61
N TRP A 204 3.59 18.79 -3.11
CA TRP A 204 2.46 17.88 -2.85
C TRP A 204 1.61 18.36 -1.65
N LEU A 205 2.25 18.90 -0.60
CA LEU A 205 1.55 19.51 0.54
C LEU A 205 0.76 20.75 0.09
N ASP A 206 1.37 21.62 -0.72
CA ASP A 206 0.70 22.80 -1.29
C ASP A 206 -0.49 22.43 -2.19
N ALA A 207 -0.45 21.23 -2.81
CA ALA A 207 -1.53 20.69 -3.63
C ALA A 207 -2.69 20.07 -2.81
N GLY A 208 -2.56 19.94 -1.48
CA GLY A 208 -3.64 19.52 -0.59
C GLY A 208 -3.34 18.29 0.29
N VAL A 209 -2.18 17.62 0.10
CA VAL A 209 -1.74 16.56 1.00
C VAL A 209 -1.47 17.13 2.39
N GLU A 210 -1.90 16.45 3.46
CA GLU A 210 -1.69 16.91 4.83
C GLU A 210 -0.37 16.42 5.44
N ALA A 211 0.09 15.22 5.04
CA ALA A 211 1.38 14.66 5.45
C ALA A 211 1.96 13.75 4.37
N VAL A 212 3.28 13.83 4.19
CA VAL A 212 4.06 12.97 3.30
C VAL A 212 4.99 12.12 4.15
N VAL A 213 4.80 10.79 4.14
CA VAL A 213 5.68 9.84 4.82
C VAL A 213 6.65 9.24 3.80
N LEU A 214 7.94 9.34 4.09
CA LEU A 214 9.03 8.81 3.27
C LEU A 214 9.63 7.57 3.95
N THR A 215 9.66 6.45 3.24
CA THR A 215 10.37 5.24 3.66
C THR A 215 11.75 5.22 3.02
N LYS A 216 12.80 5.10 3.85
CA LYS A 216 14.23 5.25 3.45
C LYS A 216 14.99 3.93 3.56
N GLY A 217 14.29 2.80 3.43
CA GLY A 217 14.89 1.47 3.58
C GLY A 217 15.58 1.32 4.93
N GLY A 218 16.88 0.99 4.93
CA GLY A 218 17.70 0.84 6.14
C GLY A 218 17.85 2.12 6.97
N ASP A 219 17.56 3.29 6.42
CA ASP A 219 17.65 4.59 7.10
C ASP A 219 16.36 4.99 7.83
N GLY A 220 15.33 4.14 7.79
CA GLY A 220 14.09 4.32 8.55
C GLY A 220 13.00 5.10 7.84
N LEU A 221 12.25 5.88 8.60
CA LEU A 221 11.05 6.59 8.17
C LEU A 221 11.15 8.07 8.54
N SER A 222 10.58 8.95 7.73
CA SER A 222 10.37 10.35 8.12
C SER A 222 9.02 10.85 7.64
N VAL A 223 8.51 11.92 8.25
CA VAL A 223 7.30 12.60 7.84
C VAL A 223 7.57 14.07 7.60
N VAL A 224 7.03 14.57 6.50
CA VAL A 224 7.07 15.99 6.10
C VAL A 224 5.64 16.52 6.13
N THR A 225 5.45 17.64 6.81
CA THR A 225 4.19 18.41 6.87
C THR A 225 4.44 19.83 6.37
N ALA A 226 3.46 20.71 6.45
CA ALA A 226 3.62 22.13 6.13
C ALA A 226 4.75 22.81 6.92
N ASP A 227 5.06 22.29 8.12
CA ASP A 227 6.15 22.80 8.99
C ASP A 227 7.54 22.22 8.63
N GLY A 228 7.64 21.40 7.60
CA GLY A 228 8.85 20.72 7.16
C GLY A 228 8.92 19.26 7.62
N GLU A 229 10.12 18.69 7.70
CA GLU A 229 10.33 17.36 8.30
C GLU A 229 10.18 17.48 9.82
N VAL A 230 9.06 16.97 10.36
CA VAL A 230 8.69 17.18 11.77
C VAL A 230 9.05 16.01 12.67
N ALA A 231 9.17 14.80 12.11
CA ALA A 231 9.56 13.61 12.88
C ALA A 231 10.25 12.57 11.98
N SER A 232 11.05 11.72 12.61
CA SER A 232 11.67 10.55 11.99
C SER A 232 11.74 9.38 12.99
N ALA A 233 11.80 8.16 12.47
CA ALA A 233 12.04 6.96 13.26
C ALA A 233 13.11 6.10 12.56
N PRO A 234 14.14 5.62 13.27
CA PRO A 234 15.10 4.69 12.71
C PRO A 234 14.45 3.33 12.46
N THR A 235 15.10 2.50 11.64
CA THR A 235 14.74 1.08 11.56
C THR A 235 14.98 0.38 12.89
N VAL A 236 14.19 -0.65 13.15
CA VAL A 236 14.43 -1.55 14.28
C VAL A 236 15.35 -2.68 13.80
N PRO A 237 16.50 -2.92 14.46
CA PRO A 237 17.44 -3.96 14.05
C PRO A 237 16.82 -5.36 14.16
N VAL A 238 16.83 -6.10 13.06
CA VAL A 238 16.40 -7.50 12.96
C VAL A 238 17.23 -8.22 11.90
N ASP A 239 17.22 -9.54 11.93
CA ASP A 239 17.74 -10.34 10.82
C ASP A 239 16.75 -10.27 9.65
N VAL A 240 17.15 -9.61 8.56
CA VAL A 240 16.30 -9.43 7.38
C VAL A 240 16.29 -10.74 6.58
N VAL A 241 15.09 -11.31 6.42
CA VAL A 241 14.83 -12.52 5.62
C VAL A 241 14.27 -12.16 4.25
N ASP A 242 13.30 -11.21 4.21
CA ASP A 242 12.64 -10.77 3.00
C ASP A 242 12.14 -9.34 3.18
N THR A 243 12.19 -8.52 2.13
CA THR A 243 11.72 -7.14 2.18
C THR A 243 10.32 -6.95 1.58
N ILE A 244 9.73 -8.01 1.03
CA ILE A 244 8.40 -7.98 0.42
C ILE A 244 7.35 -7.60 1.48
N GLY A 245 6.49 -6.64 1.15
CA GLY A 245 5.40 -6.19 2.00
C GLY A 245 5.82 -5.26 3.15
N ALA A 246 7.10 -4.88 3.28
CA ALA A 246 7.55 -3.93 4.30
C ALA A 246 6.85 -2.56 4.14
N GLY A 247 6.84 -2.02 2.93
CA GLY A 247 6.16 -0.76 2.60
C GLY A 247 4.65 -0.81 2.86
N ASP A 248 4.02 -1.94 2.50
CA ASP A 248 2.59 -2.18 2.72
C ASP A 248 2.28 -2.25 4.22
N THR A 249 3.17 -2.89 5.01
CA THR A 249 3.06 -2.95 6.46
C THR A 249 3.22 -1.56 7.09
N VAL A 250 4.14 -0.73 6.61
CA VAL A 250 4.26 0.67 7.06
C VAL A 250 2.96 1.43 6.80
N GLN A 251 2.40 1.35 5.60
CA GLN A 251 1.14 2.00 5.24
C GLN A 251 0.00 1.54 6.17
N ALA A 252 -0.15 0.23 6.35
CA ALA A 252 -1.17 -0.36 7.21
C ALA A 252 -1.01 0.06 8.67
N ALA A 253 0.22 0.04 9.19
CA ALA A 253 0.50 0.39 10.58
C ALA A 253 0.25 1.88 10.87
N LEU A 254 0.62 2.77 9.94
CA LEU A 254 0.28 4.19 10.04
C LEU A 254 -1.23 4.40 10.11
N LEU A 255 -1.98 3.78 9.20
CA LEU A 255 -3.43 3.88 9.18
C LEU A 255 -4.07 3.25 10.44
N ALA A 256 -3.56 2.09 10.88
CA ALA A 256 -4.03 1.46 12.11
C ALA A 256 -3.82 2.37 13.33
N TRP A 257 -2.64 2.97 13.45
CA TRP A 257 -2.33 3.90 14.53
C TRP A 257 -3.26 5.13 14.49
N LEU A 258 -3.40 5.77 13.33
CA LEU A 258 -4.25 6.95 13.15
C LEU A 258 -5.72 6.66 13.51
N VAL A 259 -6.25 5.52 13.04
CA VAL A 259 -7.64 5.12 13.32
C VAL A 259 -7.83 4.77 14.80
N GLN A 260 -6.85 4.13 15.45
CA GLN A 260 -6.90 3.82 16.89
C GLN A 260 -6.81 5.07 17.77
N GLN A 261 -6.17 6.15 17.29
CA GLN A 261 -6.14 7.46 17.96
C GLN A 261 -7.32 8.38 17.56
N ASP A 262 -8.29 7.86 16.79
CA ASP A 262 -9.42 8.64 16.23
C ASP A 262 -8.98 9.87 15.42
N THR A 263 -7.80 9.78 14.81
CA THR A 263 -7.21 10.85 14.01
C THR A 263 -7.72 10.76 12.57
N GLN A 264 -8.46 11.75 12.14
CA GLN A 264 -8.95 11.83 10.76
C GLN A 264 -8.18 12.80 9.89
N ARG A 265 -7.42 13.70 10.51
CA ARG A 265 -6.59 14.70 9.84
C ARG A 265 -5.14 14.59 10.30
N PRO A 266 -4.27 14.07 9.45
CA PRO A 266 -2.82 14.03 9.70
C PRO A 266 -2.20 15.39 10.07
N SER A 267 -2.78 16.49 9.56
CA SER A 267 -2.34 17.86 9.90
C SER A 267 -2.57 18.28 11.35
N ASP A 268 -3.42 17.57 12.10
CA ASP A 268 -3.71 17.90 13.51
C ASP A 268 -2.71 17.25 14.49
N LEU A 269 -1.80 16.40 13.97
CA LEU A 269 -0.81 15.70 14.80
C LEU A 269 0.39 16.59 15.12
N GLU A 270 0.78 16.56 16.38
CA GLU A 270 2.01 17.16 16.85
C GLU A 270 3.25 16.29 16.48
N PRO A 271 4.48 16.85 16.43
CA PRO A 271 5.68 16.08 16.12
C PRO A 271 5.90 14.85 17.02
N ALA A 272 5.48 14.90 18.28
CA ALA A 272 5.57 13.79 19.22
C ALA A 272 4.64 12.63 18.84
N ASP A 273 3.44 12.92 18.35
CA ASP A 273 2.48 11.92 17.87
C ASP A 273 2.98 11.24 16.60
N TRP A 274 3.55 12.02 15.69
CA TRP A 274 4.22 11.48 14.51
C TRP A 274 5.38 10.57 14.88
N GLY A 275 6.18 10.93 15.90
CA GLY A 275 7.25 10.07 16.43
C GLY A 275 6.72 8.71 16.89
N GLN A 276 5.55 8.68 17.57
CA GLN A 276 4.89 7.45 18.01
C GLN A 276 4.36 6.64 16.82
N ALA A 277 3.67 7.28 15.87
CA ALA A 277 3.13 6.64 14.67
C ALA A 277 4.23 5.99 13.81
N LEU A 278 5.32 6.73 13.55
CA LEU A 278 6.46 6.22 12.79
C LEU A 278 7.17 5.08 13.54
N GLY A 279 7.35 5.20 14.85
CA GLY A 279 7.94 4.15 15.68
C GLY A 279 7.08 2.87 15.70
N TYR A 280 5.74 3.01 15.73
CA TYR A 280 4.81 1.89 15.61
C TYR A 280 4.95 1.20 14.25
N ALA A 281 4.97 1.99 13.16
CA ALA A 281 5.13 1.48 11.79
C ALA A 281 6.49 0.80 11.57
N ALA A 282 7.58 1.38 12.11
CA ALA A 282 8.92 0.81 12.01
C ALA A 282 9.02 -0.56 12.69
N ARG A 283 8.42 -0.74 13.88
CA ARG A 283 8.37 -2.04 14.56
C ARG A 283 7.56 -3.06 13.78
N ALA A 284 6.40 -2.68 13.25
CA ALA A 284 5.58 -3.58 12.43
C ALA A 284 6.33 -4.04 11.17
N ALA A 285 7.00 -3.12 10.48
CA ALA A 285 7.81 -3.43 9.30
C ALA A 285 9.00 -4.34 9.65
N ALA A 286 9.68 -4.13 10.79
CA ALA A 286 10.78 -4.98 11.25
C ALA A 286 10.35 -6.44 11.44
N ILE A 287 9.16 -6.67 12.03
CA ILE A 287 8.62 -8.03 12.14
C ILE A 287 8.33 -8.62 10.74
N THR A 288 7.76 -7.84 9.83
CA THR A 288 7.50 -8.30 8.46
C THR A 288 8.77 -8.73 7.75
N VAL A 289 9.83 -7.90 7.78
CA VAL A 289 11.07 -8.22 7.06
C VAL A 289 11.87 -9.35 7.71
N SER A 290 11.58 -9.73 8.94
CA SER A 290 12.18 -10.91 9.59
C SER A 290 11.54 -12.25 9.18
N ARG A 291 10.56 -12.22 8.27
CA ARG A 291 9.79 -13.38 7.79
C ARG A 291 9.89 -13.50 6.28
N SER A 292 9.66 -14.70 5.76
CA SER A 292 9.59 -14.92 4.31
C SER A 292 8.24 -14.48 3.75
N GLY A 293 8.24 -13.65 2.72
CA GLY A 293 7.06 -13.09 2.08
C GLY A 293 6.37 -11.98 2.90
N ALA A 294 5.27 -11.46 2.37
CA ALA A 294 4.48 -10.41 3.03
C ALA A 294 3.66 -11.00 4.20
N GLU A 295 4.31 -11.22 5.35
CA GLU A 295 3.71 -11.76 6.57
C GLU A 295 3.73 -10.72 7.70
N PRO A 296 2.77 -9.77 7.71
CA PRO A 296 2.69 -8.72 8.72
C PRO A 296 2.35 -9.29 10.11
N PRO A 297 2.77 -8.61 11.19
CA PRO A 297 2.49 -9.04 12.54
C PRO A 297 1.01 -8.93 12.91
N THR A 298 0.62 -9.67 13.93
CA THR A 298 -0.61 -9.41 14.69
C THR A 298 -0.38 -8.30 15.71
N ALA A 299 -1.46 -7.73 16.25
CA ALA A 299 -1.39 -6.74 17.33
C ALA A 299 -0.65 -7.28 18.57
N ASP A 300 -0.90 -8.55 18.93
CA ASP A 300 -0.24 -9.20 20.07
C ASP A 300 1.27 -9.40 19.84
N GLU A 301 1.68 -9.81 18.64
CA GLU A 301 3.09 -9.93 18.28
C GLU A 301 3.80 -8.58 18.33
N LEU A 302 3.15 -7.53 17.79
CA LEU A 302 3.70 -6.18 17.80
C LEU A 302 3.80 -5.61 19.23
N ALA A 303 2.82 -5.88 20.09
CA ALA A 303 2.85 -5.46 21.50
C ALA A 303 3.97 -6.13 22.30
N GLN A 304 4.38 -7.35 21.93
CA GLN A 304 5.48 -8.10 22.57
C GLN A 304 6.86 -7.79 21.96
N PHE A 305 6.89 -7.10 20.84
CA PHE A 305 8.11 -6.76 20.14
C PHE A 305 8.68 -5.44 20.70
N LEU A 306 9.77 -5.56 21.48
CA LEU A 306 10.44 -4.46 22.20
C LEU A 306 11.65 -3.96 21.44
#